data_17d7e507e0e237e89ed4fb61c5f3f2dc
#
_entry.id   17d7e507e0e237e89ed4fb61c5f3f2dc
#
_cell.length_a   1.000
_cell.length_b   1.000
_cell.length_c   1.000
_cell.angle_alpha   90.00
_cell.angle_beta   90.00
_cell.angle_gamma   90.00
#
_symmetry.space_group_name_H-M   'P 1'
#
loop_
_entity.id
_entity.type
_entity.pdbx_description
1 polymer ?
#
loop_
_entity_poly.entity_id
_entity_poly.type
_entity_poly.pdbx_seq_one_letter_code
_entity_poly.pdbx_strand_id
1 'polypeptide(L)' 'LEKGKNNTALNVELVGIKNLKMTHNWRIEFDVFEMDNDKVKDLMDMLNKPISMGLVQLDE' A
#
# COMPACT_ATOMS: atom_id res chain seq x y z
N LEU A 1 -2.17 20.62 5.14
CA LEU A 1 -1.93 19.27 4.72
C LEU A 1 -1.07 19.23 3.49
N GLU A 2 -0.05 18.47 3.55
CA GLU A 2 0.89 18.42 2.47
C GLU A 2 0.39 17.57 1.33
N LYS A 3 0.56 18.06 0.11
CA LYS A 3 0.26 17.25 -1.04
C LYS A 3 1.40 16.30 -1.31
N GLY A 4 1.07 15.05 -1.52
CA GLY A 4 2.07 14.11 -1.93
C GLY A 4 2.52 14.39 -3.33
N LYS A 5 3.77 14.07 -3.62
CA LYS A 5 4.29 14.18 -4.97
C LYS A 5 3.67 13.15 -5.89
N ASN A 6 3.40 11.98 -5.34
CA ASN A 6 2.85 10.87 -6.10
C ASN A 6 1.53 10.45 -5.49
N ASN A 7 0.57 10.19 -6.35
CA ASN A 7 -0.74 9.70 -5.94
C ASN A 7 -1.08 8.50 -6.77
N THR A 8 -1.68 7.50 -6.13
CA THR A 8 -2.19 6.37 -6.88
C THR A 8 -3.36 5.77 -6.12
N ALA A 9 -4.27 5.18 -6.86
CA ALA A 9 -5.39 4.45 -6.28
C ALA A 9 -5.52 3.14 -7.02
N LEU A 10 -5.62 2.04 -6.28
CA LEU A 10 -5.70 0.73 -6.88
C LEU A 10 -6.44 -0.21 -5.95
N ASN A 11 -6.95 -1.28 -6.52
CA ASN A 11 -7.61 -2.31 -5.76
C ASN A 11 -6.59 -3.39 -5.42
N VAL A 12 -6.60 -3.83 -4.18
CA VAL A 12 -5.64 -4.82 -3.71
C VAL A 12 -6.35 -5.80 -2.80
N GLU A 13 -5.70 -6.90 -2.52
CA GLU A 13 -6.18 -7.86 -1.54
C GLU A 13 -5.23 -7.83 -0.35
N LEU A 14 -5.78 -7.68 0.84
CA LEU A 14 -4.97 -7.75 2.06
C LEU A 14 -4.69 -9.21 2.36
N VAL A 15 -3.43 -9.59 2.31
CA VAL A 15 -3.05 -10.99 2.41
C VAL A 15 -2.23 -11.32 3.64
N GLY A 16 -1.76 -10.33 4.38
CA GLY A 16 -0.99 -10.65 5.58
C GLY A 16 -0.88 -9.48 6.54
N ILE A 17 -0.83 -9.82 7.81
CA ILE A 17 -0.65 -8.84 8.88
C ILE A 17 0.32 -9.49 9.87
N LYS A 18 1.42 -8.80 10.14
CA LYS A 18 2.43 -9.30 11.06
C LYS A 18 2.85 -8.24 12.06
N ASN A 19 3.09 -8.66 13.29
CA ASN A 19 3.69 -7.77 14.27
C ASN A 19 5.19 -8.04 14.30
N LEU A 20 5.99 -6.99 14.17
CA LEU A 20 7.43 -7.12 14.15
C LEU A 20 7.95 -7.04 15.59
N LYS A 21 8.56 -8.13 16.06
CA LYS A 21 8.95 -8.23 17.46
C LYS A 21 10.00 -7.21 17.88
N MET A 22 10.91 -6.88 16.97
CA MET A 22 12.01 -5.99 17.32
C MET A 22 11.58 -4.55 17.49
N THR A 23 10.69 -4.08 16.61
CA THR A 23 10.27 -2.69 16.61
C THR A 23 8.86 -2.50 17.11
N HIS A 24 8.11 -3.60 17.28
CA HIS A 24 6.69 -3.58 17.64
C HIS A 24 5.81 -2.90 16.60
N ASN A 25 6.35 -2.60 15.44
CA ASN A 25 5.56 -2.10 14.32
C ASN A 25 4.80 -3.26 13.68
N TRP A 26 3.78 -2.91 12.91
CA TRP A 26 3.02 -3.89 12.13
C TRP A 26 3.46 -3.82 10.68
N ARG A 27 3.54 -4.98 10.06
CA ARG A 27 3.80 -5.08 8.62
C ARG A 27 2.55 -5.59 7.96
N ILE A 28 2.08 -4.84 6.98
CA ILE A 28 0.86 -5.17 6.25
C ILE A 28 1.25 -5.52 4.82
N GLU A 29 0.69 -6.62 4.31
CA GLU A 29 1.04 -7.11 2.98
C GLU A 29 -0.20 -7.14 2.10
N PHE A 30 -0.06 -6.63 0.89
CA PHE A 30 -1.13 -6.59 -0.09
C PHE A 30 -0.67 -7.23 -1.38
N ASP A 31 -1.61 -7.90 -2.06
CA ASP A 31 -1.41 -8.33 -3.43
C ASP A 31 -2.12 -7.36 -4.36
N VAL A 32 -1.41 -6.91 -5.39
CA VAL A 32 -1.97 -6.02 -6.39
C VAL A 32 -2.39 -6.84 -7.59
N PHE A 33 -3.58 -6.56 -8.12
CA PHE A 33 -4.06 -7.29 -9.27
C PHE A 33 -3.25 -6.95 -10.51
N GLU A 34 -3.06 -7.94 -11.37
CA GLU A 34 -2.18 -7.81 -12.54
C GLU A 34 -2.57 -6.64 -13.44
N MET A 35 -3.86 -6.37 -13.54
CA MET A 35 -4.33 -5.28 -14.41
C MET A 35 -3.87 -3.90 -13.94
N ASP A 36 -3.35 -3.80 -12.74
CA ASP A 36 -2.90 -2.53 -12.17
C ASP A 36 -1.39 -2.37 -12.23
N ASN A 37 -0.73 -3.08 -13.14
CA ASN A 37 0.74 -3.01 -13.25
C ASN A 37 1.28 -1.60 -13.38
N ASP A 38 0.58 -0.73 -14.09
CA ASP A 38 1.04 0.65 -14.25
C ASP A 38 1.10 1.38 -12.92
N LYS A 39 0.18 1.05 -12.02
CA LYS A 39 0.13 1.70 -10.72
C LYS A 39 1.21 1.19 -9.79
N VAL A 40 1.69 -0.02 -10.01
CA VAL A 40 2.79 -0.55 -9.23
C VAL A 40 4.05 0.29 -9.43
N LYS A 41 4.22 0.86 -10.60
CA LYS A 41 5.37 1.72 -10.85
C LYS A 41 5.34 2.96 -9.96
N ASP A 42 4.14 3.50 -9.71
CA ASP A 42 4.00 4.62 -8.80
C ASP A 42 4.39 4.22 -7.39
N LEU A 43 4.06 3.00 -6.99
CA LEU A 43 4.43 2.49 -5.68
C LEU A 43 5.93 2.32 -5.54
N MET A 44 6.59 1.93 -6.63
CA MET A 44 8.05 1.79 -6.59
C MET A 44 8.73 3.11 -6.29
N ASP A 45 8.17 4.20 -6.79
CA ASP A 45 8.73 5.52 -6.52
C ASP A 45 8.54 5.93 -5.07
N MET A 46 7.62 5.29 -4.37
CA MET A 46 7.35 5.57 -2.96
C MET A 46 8.09 4.62 -2.02
N LEU A 47 8.86 3.70 -2.57
CA LEU A 47 9.52 2.67 -1.77
C LEU A 47 10.42 3.30 -0.73
N ASN A 48 10.32 2.80 0.51
CA ASN A 48 11.11 3.27 1.65
C ASN A 48 10.84 4.72 2.05
N LYS A 49 9.70 5.25 1.63
CA LYS A 49 9.30 6.61 2.01
C LYS A 49 8.03 6.54 2.83
N PRO A 50 7.87 7.44 3.79
CA PRO A 50 6.60 7.51 4.50
C PRO A 50 5.50 7.92 3.53
N ILE A 51 4.38 7.23 3.62
CA ILE A 51 3.23 7.54 2.78
C ILE A 51 1.97 7.56 3.62
N SER A 52 0.94 8.20 3.09
CA SER A 52 -0.37 8.19 3.69
C SER A 52 -1.28 7.35 2.82
N MET A 53 -2.07 6.48 3.42
CA MET A 53 -2.96 5.64 2.63
C MET A 53 -4.32 5.55 3.29
N GLY A 54 -5.34 5.43 2.46
CA GLY A 54 -6.70 5.18 2.92
C GLY A 54 -7.16 3.83 2.44
N LEU A 55 -8.05 3.22 3.21
CA LEU A 55 -8.54 1.89 2.91
C LEU A 55 -10.06 1.88 2.89
N VAL A 56 -10.62 1.22 1.89
CA VAL A 56 -12.06 1.04 1.77
C VAL A 56 -12.29 -0.43 1.43
N GLN A 57 -13.12 -1.09 2.24
CA GLN A 57 -13.45 -2.47 1.96
C GLN A 57 -14.45 -2.53 0.83
N LEU A 58 -14.15 -3.34 -0.17
CA LEU A 58 -15.04 -3.50 -1.32
C LEU A 58 -16.01 -4.63 -1.05
N ASP A 59 -17.25 -4.44 -1.48
CA ASP A 59 -18.26 -5.48 -1.38
C ASP A 59 -18.04 -6.50 -2.49
N GLU A 60 -18.25 -7.76 -2.14
CA GLU A 60 -18.11 -8.82 -3.12
C GLU A 60 -19.40 -9.54 -3.38
#